data_5b37a410d923e9225a6df89c338cda09
#
_entry.id   5b37a410d923e9225a6df89c338cda09
#
_cell.length_a   1.000
_cell.length_b   1.000
_cell.length_c   1.000
_cell.angle_alpha   90.00
_cell.angle_beta   90.00
_cell.angle_gamma   90.00
#
_symmetry.space_group_name_H-M   'P 1'
#
loop_
_entity.id
_entity.type
_entity.pdbx_description
1 polymer ?
#
loop_
_entity_poly.entity_id
_entity_poly.type
_entity_poly.pdbx_seq_one_letter_code
_entity_poly.pdbx_strand_id
1 'polypeptide(L)'
;MQRLRKYAVLFIIACVIPVSISVNLWVNHWLNQSLTVVEPTTLVIPRGSSVSALANELVRQKLWRGPAWQLTAYDRVTSALPIKAGEYQLVPGITLAEFLKDVRSGKVYLRKVTFPEGWTVRQWLARLEETPGFT
;
A
#
# COMPACT_ATOMS: atom_id res chain seq x y z
N MET A 1 -18.17 47.42 9.41
CA MET A 1 -18.40 46.06 8.94
C MET A 1 -17.21 45.48 8.17
N GLN A 2 -16.51 46.18 7.29
CA GLN A 2 -15.38 45.63 6.53
C GLN A 2 -14.16 45.22 7.37
N ARG A 3 -13.87 45.93 8.45
CA ARG A 3 -12.73 45.61 9.32
C ARG A 3 -12.97 44.29 10.11
N LEU A 4 -14.17 44.07 10.61
CA LEU A 4 -14.53 42.80 11.27
C LEU A 4 -14.39 41.60 10.34
N ARG A 5 -14.79 41.73 9.08
CA ARG A 5 -14.64 40.65 8.08
C ARG A 5 -13.17 40.33 7.80
N LYS A 6 -12.28 41.34 7.76
CA LYS A 6 -10.84 41.10 7.58
C LYS A 6 -10.23 40.37 8.77
N TYR A 7 -10.58 40.74 9.99
CA TYR A 7 -10.08 40.01 11.18
C TYR A 7 -10.64 38.60 11.28
N ALA A 8 -11.89 38.37 10.89
CA ALA A 8 -12.48 37.04 10.85
C ALA A 8 -11.76 36.14 9.81
N VAL A 9 -11.47 36.66 8.62
CA VAL A 9 -10.72 35.93 7.59
C VAL A 9 -9.29 35.61 8.05
N LEU A 10 -8.59 36.59 8.64
CA LEU A 10 -7.26 36.38 9.21
C LEU A 10 -7.25 35.32 10.31
N PHE A 11 -8.25 35.33 11.18
CA PHE A 11 -8.40 34.35 12.23
C PHE A 11 -8.65 32.94 11.69
N ILE A 12 -9.51 32.80 10.67
CA ILE A 12 -9.76 31.52 9.98
C ILE A 12 -8.46 31.00 9.35
N ILE A 13 -7.73 31.83 8.63
CA ILE A 13 -6.45 31.46 8.01
C ILE A 13 -5.43 31.03 9.08
N ALA A 14 -5.35 31.79 10.18
CA ALA A 14 -4.45 31.48 11.29
C ALA A 14 -4.77 30.16 11.98
N CYS A 15 -6.01 29.71 11.96
CA CYS A 15 -6.40 28.40 12.49
C CYS A 15 -6.26 27.26 11.46
N VAL A 16 -6.61 27.49 10.21
CA VAL A 16 -6.60 26.45 9.16
C VAL A 16 -5.18 26.02 8.79
N ILE A 17 -4.25 26.96 8.71
CA ILE A 17 -2.86 26.64 8.32
C ILE A 17 -2.20 25.67 9.33
N PRO A 18 -2.15 25.94 10.66
CA PRO A 18 -1.52 25.03 11.59
C PRO A 18 -2.24 23.69 11.69
N VAL A 19 -3.56 23.65 11.53
CA VAL A 19 -4.32 22.39 11.49
C VAL A 19 -3.93 21.56 10.28
N SER A 20 -3.86 22.16 9.11
CA SER A 20 -3.46 21.42 7.89
C SER A 20 -2.02 20.92 7.95
N ILE A 21 -1.10 21.69 8.53
CA ILE A 21 0.28 21.27 8.75
C ILE A 21 0.32 20.10 9.74
N SER A 22 -0.41 20.17 10.85
CA SER A 22 -0.46 19.11 11.85
C SER A 22 -1.03 17.81 11.28
N VAL A 23 -2.08 17.89 10.49
CA VAL A 23 -2.66 16.71 9.80
C VAL A 23 -1.66 16.11 8.82
N ASN A 24 -0.95 16.94 8.03
CA ASN A 24 0.07 16.46 7.11
C ASN A 24 1.23 15.76 7.83
N LEU A 25 1.73 16.33 8.91
CA LEU A 25 2.80 15.74 9.72
C LEU A 25 2.34 14.41 10.33
N TRP A 26 1.12 14.34 10.84
CA TRP A 26 0.54 13.13 11.41
C TRP A 26 0.37 12.03 10.36
N VAL A 27 -0.16 12.35 9.17
CA VAL A 27 -0.30 11.40 8.05
C VAL A 27 1.06 10.89 7.59
N ASN A 28 2.03 11.77 7.39
CA ASN A 28 3.37 11.37 6.97
C ASN A 28 4.05 10.50 8.03
N HIS A 29 3.82 10.77 9.31
CA HIS A 29 4.39 9.98 10.39
C HIS A 29 3.96 8.51 10.31
N TRP A 30 2.68 8.21 10.20
CA TRP A 30 2.22 6.82 10.18
C TRP A 30 2.43 6.14 8.81
N LEU A 31 2.42 6.90 7.70
CA LEU A 31 2.77 6.37 6.38
C LEU A 31 4.23 5.89 6.29
N ASN A 32 5.13 6.59 6.99
CA ASN A 32 6.54 6.23 7.04
C ASN A 32 6.87 5.19 8.13
N GLN A 33 5.87 4.68 8.86
CA GLN A 33 6.10 3.56 9.77
C GLN A 33 6.38 2.29 8.99
N SER A 34 7.39 1.55 9.44
CA SER A 34 7.72 0.25 8.87
C SER A 34 6.63 -0.77 9.19
N LEU A 35 6.30 -1.59 8.22
CA LEU A 35 5.45 -2.76 8.44
C LEU A 35 6.16 -3.76 9.36
N THR A 36 5.38 -4.49 10.15
CA THR A 36 5.91 -5.49 11.09
C THR A 36 6.21 -6.79 10.32
N VAL A 37 7.23 -6.74 9.50
CA VAL A 37 7.70 -7.89 8.70
C VAL A 37 8.98 -8.38 9.33
N VAL A 38 8.99 -9.62 9.83
CA VAL A 38 10.16 -10.26 10.46
C VAL A 38 10.98 -10.97 9.39
N GLU A 39 10.31 -11.71 8.50
CA GLU A 39 10.93 -12.44 7.39
C GLU A 39 10.27 -12.03 6.07
N PRO A 40 11.01 -12.09 4.95
CA PRO A 40 10.43 -11.79 3.65
C PRO A 40 9.17 -12.63 3.40
N THR A 41 8.04 -11.97 3.26
CA THR A 41 6.73 -12.59 3.11
C THR A 41 6.05 -12.09 1.84
N THR A 42 5.26 -12.92 1.19
CA THR A 42 4.49 -12.54 0.01
C THR A 42 3.04 -12.28 0.37
N LEU A 43 2.54 -11.11 0.01
CA LEU A 43 1.13 -10.76 0.15
C LEU A 43 0.45 -10.84 -1.21
N VAL A 44 -0.60 -11.66 -1.31
CA VAL A 44 -1.41 -11.80 -2.53
C VAL A 44 -2.59 -10.85 -2.46
N ILE A 45 -2.73 -9.99 -3.46
CA ILE A 45 -3.86 -9.07 -3.61
C ILE A 45 -4.75 -9.57 -4.75
N PRO A 46 -5.97 -10.06 -4.47
CA PRO A 46 -6.91 -10.52 -5.48
C PRO A 46 -7.37 -9.40 -6.41
N ARG A 47 -7.82 -9.75 -7.62
CA ARG A 47 -8.39 -8.80 -8.57
C ARG A 47 -9.66 -8.16 -7.98
N GLY A 48 -9.80 -6.85 -8.15
CA GLY A 48 -10.94 -6.10 -7.63
C GLY A 48 -10.89 -5.79 -6.13
N SER A 49 -9.77 -6.08 -5.46
CA SER A 49 -9.62 -5.71 -4.05
C SER A 49 -9.66 -4.20 -3.87
N SER A 50 -10.38 -3.75 -2.84
CA SER A 50 -10.39 -2.36 -2.42
C SER A 50 -9.26 -2.05 -1.43
N VAL A 51 -8.94 -0.77 -1.28
CA VAL A 51 -7.96 -0.32 -0.26
C VAL A 51 -8.41 -0.69 1.15
N SER A 52 -9.72 -0.70 1.42
CA SER A 52 -10.25 -1.14 2.71
C SER A 52 -10.03 -2.64 2.95
N ALA A 53 -10.18 -3.47 1.92
CA ALA A 53 -9.88 -4.90 2.01
C ALA A 53 -8.39 -5.13 2.27
N LEU A 54 -7.51 -4.41 1.56
CA LEU A 54 -6.08 -4.44 1.77
C LEU A 54 -5.70 -4.01 3.20
N ALA A 55 -6.28 -2.91 3.70
CA ALA A 55 -6.03 -2.42 5.05
C ALA A 55 -6.42 -3.45 6.13
N ASN A 56 -7.59 -4.07 5.98
CA ASN A 56 -8.04 -5.12 6.88
C ASN A 56 -7.13 -6.36 6.83
N GLU A 57 -6.64 -6.72 5.65
CA GLU A 57 -5.71 -7.84 5.48
C GLU A 57 -4.36 -7.58 6.17
N LEU A 58 -3.80 -6.38 6.02
CA LEU A 58 -2.56 -5.98 6.69
C LEU A 58 -2.70 -6.04 8.23
N VAL A 59 -3.84 -5.59 8.76
CA VAL A 59 -4.13 -5.66 10.19
C VAL A 59 -4.35 -7.11 10.64
N ARG A 60 -5.09 -7.91 9.87
CA ARG A 60 -5.36 -9.33 10.15
C ARG A 60 -4.08 -10.14 10.24
N GLN A 61 -3.15 -9.91 9.33
CA GLN A 61 -1.84 -10.57 9.30
C GLN A 61 -0.83 -9.94 10.27
N LYS A 62 -1.24 -8.96 11.08
CA LYS A 62 -0.38 -8.23 12.04
C LYS A 62 0.82 -7.54 11.38
N LEU A 63 0.75 -7.28 10.09
CA LEU A 63 1.78 -6.58 9.32
C LEU A 63 1.75 -5.08 9.58
N TRP A 64 0.58 -4.54 9.93
CA TRP A 64 0.40 -3.15 10.29
C TRP A 64 -0.31 -3.01 11.64
N ARG A 65 0.21 -2.10 12.49
CA ARG A 65 -0.30 -1.87 13.85
C ARG A 65 -1.36 -0.77 13.92
N GLY A 66 -1.51 0.03 12.88
CA GLY A 66 -2.52 1.08 12.82
C GLY A 66 -3.92 0.52 12.52
N PRO A 67 -4.98 1.27 12.83
CA PRO A 67 -6.34 0.85 12.52
C PRO A 67 -6.62 0.95 11.01
N ALA A 68 -7.32 -0.03 10.45
CA ALA A 68 -7.58 -0.14 9.00
C ALA A 68 -8.29 1.11 8.41
N TRP A 69 -9.11 1.80 9.21
CA TRP A 69 -9.83 2.99 8.75
C TRP A 69 -8.91 4.16 8.36
N GLN A 70 -7.71 4.27 8.94
CA GLN A 70 -6.74 5.33 8.59
C GLN A 70 -6.35 5.24 7.12
N LEU A 71 -6.02 4.04 6.65
CA LEU A 71 -5.64 3.83 5.25
C LEU A 71 -6.82 4.07 4.30
N THR A 72 -8.02 3.65 4.70
CA THR A 72 -9.24 3.88 3.93
C THR A 72 -9.59 5.38 3.84
N ALA A 73 -9.44 6.11 4.94
CA ALA A 73 -9.67 7.56 4.96
C ALA A 73 -8.65 8.31 4.10
N TYR A 74 -7.37 7.94 4.20
CA TYR A 74 -6.30 8.49 3.39
C TYR A 74 -6.56 8.29 1.88
N ASP A 75 -6.95 7.09 1.48
CA ASP A 75 -7.27 6.78 0.09
C ASP A 75 -8.42 7.63 -0.45
N ARG A 76 -9.49 7.82 0.34
CA ARG A 76 -10.64 8.66 -0.04
C ARG A 76 -10.26 10.14 -0.25
N VAL A 77 -9.40 10.67 0.61
CA VAL A 77 -8.98 12.08 0.55
C VAL A 77 -8.00 12.33 -0.59
N THR A 78 -7.09 11.39 -0.82
CA THR A 78 -6.05 11.54 -1.84
C THR A 78 -6.51 11.16 -3.24
N SER A 79 -7.70 10.54 -3.38
CA SER A 79 -8.21 10.01 -4.66
C SER A 79 -7.14 9.27 -5.45
N ALA A 80 -6.36 8.46 -4.74
CA ALA A 80 -5.17 7.85 -5.28
C ALA A 80 -5.51 6.76 -6.31
N LEU A 81 -4.53 6.39 -7.13
CA LEU A 81 -4.65 5.33 -8.12
C LEU A 81 -5.13 4.03 -7.47
N PRO A 82 -5.98 3.24 -8.16
CA PRO A 82 -6.46 1.97 -7.66
C PRO A 82 -5.29 1.01 -7.40
N ILE A 83 -5.47 0.15 -6.42
CA ILE A 83 -4.52 -0.93 -6.14
C ILE A 83 -4.57 -1.98 -7.26
N LYS A 84 -3.41 -2.49 -7.65
CA LYS A 84 -3.29 -3.53 -8.67
C LYS A 84 -3.23 -4.90 -8.02
N ALA A 85 -3.92 -5.86 -8.60
CA ALA A 85 -3.85 -7.26 -8.19
C ALA A 85 -2.47 -7.85 -8.49
N GLY A 86 -2.03 -8.77 -7.68
CA GLY A 86 -0.76 -9.46 -7.85
C GLY A 86 -0.14 -9.94 -6.55
N GLU A 87 1.01 -10.54 -6.65
CA GLU A 87 1.84 -10.93 -5.52
C GLU A 87 2.87 -9.86 -5.24
N TYR A 88 2.93 -9.40 -4.00
CA TYR A 88 3.85 -8.35 -3.55
C TYR A 88 4.75 -8.89 -2.45
N GLN A 89 6.04 -8.74 -2.64
CA GLN A 89 7.02 -9.15 -1.64
C GLN A 89 7.16 -8.05 -0.59
N LEU A 90 6.92 -8.42 0.66
CA LEU A 90 7.17 -7.58 1.83
C LEU A 90 8.52 -7.97 2.41
N VAL A 91 9.43 -7.02 2.50
CA VAL A 91 10.75 -7.22 3.11
C VAL A 91 10.82 -6.50 4.47
N PRO A 92 11.62 -7.00 5.42
CA PRO A 92 11.82 -6.31 6.69
C PRO A 92 12.26 -4.86 6.48
N GLY A 93 11.61 -3.94 7.19
CA GLY A 93 11.88 -2.51 7.12
C GLY A 93 11.11 -1.73 6.05
N ILE A 94 10.36 -2.39 5.15
CA ILE A 94 9.49 -1.70 4.17
C ILE A 94 8.48 -0.82 4.90
N THR A 95 8.33 0.41 4.46
CA THR A 95 7.33 1.33 5.00
C THR A 95 5.97 1.13 4.36
N LEU A 96 4.90 1.55 5.04
CA LEU A 96 3.56 1.50 4.48
C LEU A 96 3.46 2.35 3.20
N ALA A 97 4.14 3.49 3.13
CA ALA A 97 4.18 4.36 1.95
C ALA A 97 4.82 3.67 0.75
N GLU A 98 5.96 3.01 0.94
CA GLU A 98 6.64 2.25 -0.12
C GLU A 98 5.78 1.09 -0.61
N PHE A 99 5.19 0.33 0.31
CA PHE A 99 4.30 -0.76 -0.04
C PHE A 99 3.09 -0.29 -0.85
N LEU A 100 2.42 0.80 -0.44
CA LEU A 100 1.30 1.38 -1.19
C LEU A 100 1.74 1.87 -2.59
N LYS A 101 2.92 2.45 -2.70
CA LYS A 101 3.51 2.85 -3.98
C LYS A 101 3.71 1.65 -4.89
N ASP A 102 4.26 0.55 -4.38
CA ASP A 102 4.48 -0.68 -5.14
C ASP A 102 3.16 -1.31 -5.60
N VAL A 103 2.17 -1.38 -4.73
CA VAL A 103 0.83 -1.92 -5.04
C VAL A 103 0.09 -1.07 -6.09
N ARG A 104 0.23 0.26 -6.05
CA ARG A 104 -0.38 1.18 -7.03
C ARG A 104 0.35 1.20 -8.36
N SER A 105 1.68 1.12 -8.34
CA SER A 105 2.48 1.01 -9.57
C SER A 105 2.33 -0.35 -10.25
N GLY A 106 1.99 -1.38 -9.48
CA GLY A 106 1.91 -2.76 -9.95
C GLY A 106 3.29 -3.42 -10.01
N LYS A 107 4.19 -3.01 -9.12
CA LYS A 107 5.51 -3.64 -8.98
C LYS A 107 5.37 -4.99 -8.28
N VAL A 108 4.79 -5.94 -9.00
CA VAL A 108 4.56 -7.30 -8.52
C VAL A 108 5.87 -8.08 -8.41
N TYR A 109 5.91 -9.04 -7.50
CA TYR A 109 7.00 -9.99 -7.41
C TYR A 109 6.95 -10.96 -8.60
N LEU A 110 7.91 -10.83 -9.51
CA LEU A 110 8.02 -11.69 -10.69
C LEU A 110 8.89 -12.90 -10.34
N ARG A 111 8.31 -14.08 -10.41
CA ARG A 111 9.06 -15.32 -10.30
C ARG A 111 9.69 -15.64 -11.66
N LYS A 112 11.00 -15.80 -11.68
CA LYS A 112 11.71 -16.18 -12.89
C LYS A 112 11.74 -17.70 -13.01
N VAL A 113 11.08 -18.23 -14.01
CA VAL A 113 11.18 -19.65 -14.39
C VAL A 113 12.06 -19.72 -15.63
N THR A 114 13.13 -20.48 -15.57
CA THR A 114 14.03 -20.69 -16.72
C THR A 114 13.70 -22.02 -17.35
N PHE A 115 13.40 -21.98 -18.65
CA PHE A 115 13.21 -23.16 -19.47
C PHE A 115 14.46 -23.36 -20.34
N PRO A 116 15.18 -24.48 -20.20
CA PRO A 116 16.29 -24.81 -21.10
C PRO A 116 15.81 -25.01 -22.53
N GLU A 117 16.65 -24.67 -23.50
CA GLU A 117 16.35 -24.92 -24.88
C GLU A 117 16.24 -26.43 -25.15
N GLY A 118 15.36 -26.79 -26.06
CA GLY A 118 15.14 -28.21 -26.44
C GLY A 118 14.15 -28.98 -25.54
N TRP A 119 13.58 -28.32 -24.51
CA TRP A 119 12.56 -28.96 -23.68
C TRP A 119 11.24 -29.10 -24.44
N THR A 120 10.56 -30.23 -24.21
CA THR A 120 9.20 -30.49 -24.70
C THR A 120 8.18 -29.73 -23.85
N VAL A 121 6.98 -29.49 -24.39
CA VAL A 121 5.86 -28.86 -23.65
C VAL A 121 5.53 -29.62 -22.36
N ARG A 122 5.61 -30.94 -22.34
CA ARG A 122 5.39 -31.78 -21.17
C ARG A 122 6.39 -31.45 -20.04
N GLN A 123 7.66 -31.26 -20.39
CA GLN A 123 8.70 -30.89 -19.43
C GLN A 123 8.49 -29.46 -18.90
N TRP A 124 8.02 -28.53 -19.72
CA TRP A 124 7.65 -27.18 -19.29
C TRP A 124 6.51 -27.20 -18.28
N LEU A 125 5.45 -27.96 -18.55
CA LEU A 125 4.31 -28.09 -17.65
C LEU A 125 4.73 -28.69 -16.31
N ALA A 126 5.49 -29.79 -16.32
CA ALA A 126 6.02 -30.38 -15.09
C ALA A 126 6.86 -29.37 -14.27
N ARG A 127 7.70 -28.57 -14.93
CA ARG A 127 8.51 -27.53 -14.27
C ARG A 127 7.66 -26.41 -13.66
N LEU A 128 6.56 -26.05 -14.32
CA LEU A 128 5.61 -25.07 -13.80
C LEU A 128 4.86 -25.61 -12.57
N GLU A 129 4.43 -26.88 -12.61
CA GLU A 129 3.78 -27.55 -11.47
C GLU A 129 4.69 -27.64 -10.24
N GLU A 130 6.00 -27.86 -10.44
CA GLU A 130 6.99 -27.87 -9.37
C GLU A 130 7.30 -26.49 -8.82
N THR A 131 6.96 -25.41 -9.54
CA THR A 131 7.27 -24.04 -9.13
C THR A 131 6.18 -23.52 -8.19
N PRO A 132 6.49 -23.21 -6.92
CA PRO A 132 5.50 -22.70 -5.97
C PRO A 132 4.78 -21.45 -6.50
N GLY A 133 3.44 -21.45 -6.50
CA GLY A 133 2.61 -20.31 -6.90
C GLY A 133 2.06 -20.37 -8.33
N PHE A 134 2.20 -21.50 -9.05
CA PHE A 134 1.54 -21.77 -10.32
C PHE A 134 0.41 -22.82 -10.22
N THR A 135 0.16 -23.33 -9.03
CA THR A 135 -0.98 -24.22 -8.71
C THR A 135 -2.21 -23.46 -8.31
#